data_297cf13776d0883bd8e3ec3796949ed7
#
_entry.id   297cf13776d0883bd8e3ec3796949ed7
#
_cell.length_a   1.000
_cell.length_b   1.000
_cell.length_c   1.000
_cell.angle_alpha   90.00
_cell.angle_beta   90.00
_cell.angle_gamma   90.00
#
_symmetry.space_group_name_H-M   'P 1'
#
loop_
_entity.id
_entity.type
_entity.pdbx_description
1 polymer ?
#
loop_
_entity_poly.entity_id
_entity_poly.type
_entity_poly.pdbx_seq_one_letter_code
_entity_poly.pdbx_strand_id
1 'polypeptide(L)'
;MSTFLGFPTRRGAKTLPDGGTHHGAPGTTAGPGWADDVPHPDAPLRWGATFPEAAKQALGNTQLRRNLAHATSTIRAKRAAVVGEVPDWEALRDAGSTIKAHVLSDLPHLLEELERNVTARGGVVHWARDAAEANRIVTELVQATGETEVVKVKSMVTQEIGLNEALAEEGIAAFETDLAELIVQLADDMPSHILVPAIHRNRSEIREIFLERMGDAPPDLTDAPRELAMAARAHLRRKFLSAKVAISGANFAVADTGTLAVVESEGNGRMCLTLPETLITVMGIEKLIPTYQDLEVFMALLPRSSTGERMNPYTSLWTGVTPGDGPQEFHLVLLDNGRTKALADEVGRAALHCIRCSACLNVCPVYERVGGHAYGSVYPGPIGAVLTPQLAGSTGTSDPNNSLPYASTLCGACYDVCPVKIDIPSLLVHLRAREVDQDRGRPTAWGAAMKAASFVMSTPGRFELAEKAGGVTRVLGGRSGRISSLPYPGSKWTGSRDLPVLPKQSFREWWATDHAAHEPVTPEAPASPPSPADPAPPASSDTTGDAR
;
A
#
# COMPACT_ATOMS: atom_id res chain seq x y z
N MET A 1 27.09 4.75 25.51
CA MET A 1 25.89 4.37 26.23
C MET A 1 24.74 5.06 25.53
N SER A 2 24.01 4.39 24.70
CA SER A 2 22.71 4.96 24.35
C SER A 2 21.80 3.86 23.89
N THR A 3 21.25 3.19 24.85
CA THR A 3 19.90 2.73 24.73
C THR A 3 19.03 3.94 25.06
N PHE A 4 18.54 4.66 24.08
CA PHE A 4 17.52 5.65 24.31
C PHE A 4 16.31 4.91 24.87
N LEU A 5 16.14 5.00 26.19
CA LEU A 5 15.01 4.41 26.92
C LEU A 5 14.71 2.93 26.63
N GLY A 6 15.74 2.13 26.36
CA GLY A 6 15.59 0.72 26.06
C GLY A 6 15.24 0.40 24.59
N PHE A 7 15.18 1.40 23.71
CA PHE A 7 14.98 1.18 22.28
C PHE A 7 16.32 1.30 21.54
N PRO A 8 16.80 0.25 20.84
CA PRO A 8 17.90 0.40 19.93
C PRO A 8 17.46 1.28 18.77
N THR A 9 18.26 2.28 18.42
CA THR A 9 18.05 3.01 17.17
C THR A 9 18.40 2.10 15.98
N ARG A 10 17.76 2.25 14.85
CA ARG A 10 18.09 1.50 13.61
C ARG A 10 19.55 1.64 13.17
N ARG A 11 20.25 2.65 13.65
CA ARG A 11 21.69 2.87 13.48
C ARG A 11 22.51 2.51 14.72
N GLY A 12 21.93 1.85 15.70
CA GLY A 12 22.58 1.42 16.92
C GLY A 12 23.70 0.39 16.75
N ALA A 13 24.02 -0.02 15.53
CA ALA A 13 25.29 -0.68 15.20
C ALA A 13 26.50 0.28 15.25
N LYS A 14 26.37 1.50 15.76
CA LYS A 14 27.54 2.30 16.18
C LYS A 14 28.10 1.65 17.44
N THR A 15 29.32 1.21 17.30
CA THR A 15 30.20 0.68 18.35
C THR A 15 29.98 1.41 19.69
N LEU A 16 29.62 0.61 20.69
CA LEU A 16 29.76 1.03 22.08
C LEU A 16 31.22 1.43 22.35
N PRO A 17 31.48 2.31 23.32
CA PRO A 17 32.85 2.74 23.65
C PRO A 17 33.83 1.62 24.00
N ASP A 18 33.35 0.41 24.26
CA ASP A 18 34.10 -0.81 24.60
C ASP A 18 34.26 -1.82 23.44
N GLY A 19 33.89 -1.44 22.22
CA GLY A 19 34.16 -2.24 21.01
C GLY A 19 33.26 -3.47 20.82
N GLY A 20 32.19 -3.63 21.58
CA GLY A 20 31.23 -4.74 21.44
C GLY A 20 30.21 -4.46 20.35
N THR A 21 30.13 -5.30 19.33
CA THR A 21 29.02 -5.35 18.37
C THR A 21 27.89 -6.18 18.96
N HIS A 22 26.68 -5.63 19.04
CA HIS A 22 25.50 -6.44 19.34
C HIS A 22 25.17 -7.29 18.11
N HIS A 23 25.54 -8.55 18.17
CA HIS A 23 24.97 -9.59 17.32
C HIS A 23 23.58 -9.91 17.86
N GLY A 24 22.58 -9.95 16.98
CA GLY A 24 21.24 -10.45 17.32
C GLY A 24 21.33 -11.83 17.97
N ALA A 25 20.46 -12.09 18.94
CA ALA A 25 20.44 -13.36 19.66
C ALA A 25 20.37 -14.55 18.68
N PRO A 26 21.16 -15.62 18.88
CA PRO A 26 21.14 -16.80 18.03
C PRO A 26 19.77 -17.48 18.17
N GLY A 27 18.99 -17.51 17.10
CA GLY A 27 17.69 -18.18 17.06
C GLY A 27 16.50 -17.31 16.64
N THR A 28 16.62 -15.99 16.62
CA THR A 28 15.66 -15.17 15.89
C THR A 28 15.94 -15.38 14.40
N THR A 29 14.99 -15.92 13.67
CA THR A 29 14.97 -15.78 12.22
C THR A 29 14.71 -14.30 11.95
N ALA A 30 15.73 -13.46 12.14
CA ALA A 30 15.75 -12.13 11.59
C ALA A 30 15.33 -12.29 10.14
N GLY A 31 14.33 -11.57 9.72
CA GLY A 31 14.02 -11.48 8.31
C GLY A 31 15.35 -11.15 7.60
N PRO A 32 15.56 -11.57 6.36
CA PRO A 32 16.85 -11.53 5.69
C PRO A 32 17.48 -10.15 5.80
N GLY A 33 18.59 -10.04 6.54
CA GLY A 33 19.54 -8.91 6.57
C GLY A 33 19.04 -7.46 6.37
N TRP A 34 17.79 -7.17 6.69
CA TRP A 34 17.14 -5.88 6.42
C TRP A 34 17.75 -4.71 7.20
N ALA A 35 18.27 -4.99 8.39
CA ALA A 35 18.87 -3.97 9.24
C ALA A 35 20.16 -3.38 8.64
N ASP A 36 20.89 -4.19 7.88
CA ASP A 36 22.15 -3.76 7.24
C ASP A 36 21.91 -3.01 5.92
N ASP A 37 20.70 -3.16 5.33
CA ASP A 37 20.32 -2.57 4.03
C ASP A 37 19.30 -1.41 4.17
N VAL A 38 19.12 -0.84 5.36
CA VAL A 38 18.23 0.32 5.55
C VAL A 38 18.79 1.49 4.76
N PRO A 39 18.01 2.11 3.88
CA PRO A 39 18.49 3.21 3.05
C PRO A 39 18.99 4.38 3.90
N HIS A 40 19.99 5.05 3.40
CA HIS A 40 20.41 6.35 3.90
C HIS A 40 19.18 7.29 3.98
N PRO A 41 19.13 8.26 4.91
CA PRO A 41 18.02 9.23 5.06
C PRO A 41 17.58 9.92 3.78
N ASP A 42 18.45 9.96 2.77
CA ASP A 42 18.17 10.59 1.48
C ASP A 42 17.23 9.77 0.57
N ALA A 43 16.91 8.51 0.92
CA ALA A 43 15.99 7.67 0.15
C ALA A 43 15.16 6.71 1.04
N PRO A 44 14.45 7.19 2.06
CA PRO A 44 13.77 6.33 3.05
C PRO A 44 12.56 5.58 2.49
N LEU A 45 12.01 6.04 1.36
CA LEU A 45 10.80 5.47 0.75
C LEU A 45 10.99 4.05 0.22
N ARG A 46 12.21 3.68 -0.18
CA ARG A 46 12.55 2.40 -0.80
C ARG A 46 13.88 1.87 -0.26
N TRP A 47 13.97 0.56 0.00
CA TRP A 47 15.17 -0.11 0.51
C TRP A 47 15.37 -1.50 -0.11
N GLY A 48 16.57 -2.05 0.06
CA GLY A 48 16.93 -3.43 -0.25
C GLY A 48 17.00 -3.76 -1.75
N ALA A 49 16.99 -5.05 -2.02
CA ALA A 49 17.16 -5.64 -3.35
C ALA A 49 16.00 -5.36 -4.30
N THR A 50 16.15 -5.78 -5.57
CA THR A 50 15.04 -5.75 -6.53
C THR A 50 13.90 -6.67 -6.11
N PHE A 51 12.67 -6.36 -6.52
CA PHE A 51 11.51 -7.18 -6.16
C PHE A 51 11.67 -8.67 -6.50
N PRO A 52 12.19 -9.08 -7.69
CA PRO A 52 12.37 -10.50 -8.00
C PRO A 52 13.33 -11.24 -7.04
N GLU A 53 14.38 -10.58 -6.58
CA GLU A 53 15.36 -11.15 -5.65
C GLU A 53 14.75 -11.31 -4.26
N ALA A 54 14.15 -10.26 -3.74
CA ALA A 54 13.48 -10.28 -2.43
C ALA A 54 12.29 -11.27 -2.41
N ALA A 55 11.49 -11.31 -3.48
CA ALA A 55 10.39 -12.25 -3.62
C ALA A 55 10.85 -13.72 -3.61
N LYS A 56 11.99 -14.01 -4.25
CA LYS A 56 12.58 -15.37 -4.24
C LYS A 56 12.91 -15.83 -2.82
N GLN A 57 13.44 -14.95 -1.98
CA GLN A 57 13.73 -15.24 -0.57
C GLN A 57 12.43 -15.43 0.22
N ALA A 58 11.47 -14.52 0.08
CA ALA A 58 10.20 -14.55 0.79
C ALA A 58 9.37 -15.82 0.48
N LEU A 59 9.43 -16.33 -0.75
CA LEU A 59 8.75 -17.57 -1.15
C LEU A 59 9.22 -18.81 -0.37
N GLY A 60 10.45 -18.81 0.15
CA GLY A 60 10.98 -19.87 1.03
C GLY A 60 10.38 -19.85 2.44
N ASN A 61 9.83 -18.72 2.90
CA ASN A 61 9.27 -18.60 4.25
C ASN A 61 7.82 -19.11 4.32
N THR A 62 7.67 -20.36 4.76
CA THR A 62 6.36 -21.03 4.85
C THR A 62 5.46 -20.48 5.95
N GLN A 63 6.05 -19.95 7.04
CA GLN A 63 5.30 -19.30 8.12
C GLN A 63 4.70 -17.98 7.64
N LEU A 64 5.49 -17.11 7.04
CA LEU A 64 5.04 -15.86 6.43
C LEU A 64 3.84 -16.11 5.51
N ARG A 65 3.95 -17.08 4.61
CA ARG A 65 2.89 -17.43 3.66
C ARG A 65 1.60 -17.89 4.33
N ARG A 66 1.69 -18.66 5.42
CA ARG A 66 0.50 -19.06 6.19
C ARG A 66 -0.15 -17.88 6.90
N ASN A 67 0.66 -17.02 7.53
CA ASN A 67 0.18 -15.85 8.25
C ASN A 67 -0.54 -14.90 7.28
N LEU A 68 0.08 -14.59 6.15
CA LEU A 68 -0.51 -13.72 5.12
C LEU A 68 -1.80 -14.29 4.55
N ALA A 69 -1.82 -15.56 4.15
CA ALA A 69 -3.00 -16.20 3.59
C ALA A 69 -4.19 -16.17 4.57
N HIS A 70 -3.93 -16.43 5.86
CA HIS A 70 -4.95 -16.37 6.90
C HIS A 70 -5.48 -14.93 7.11
N ALA A 71 -4.58 -13.98 7.30
CA ALA A 71 -4.95 -12.60 7.59
C ALA A 71 -5.67 -11.94 6.41
N THR A 72 -5.13 -12.06 5.19
CA THR A 72 -5.74 -11.45 4.00
C THR A 72 -7.10 -12.08 3.66
N SER A 73 -7.25 -13.41 3.80
CA SER A 73 -8.55 -14.06 3.58
C SER A 73 -9.60 -13.63 4.59
N THR A 74 -9.22 -13.50 5.86
CA THR A 74 -10.11 -13.01 6.92
C THR A 74 -10.58 -11.58 6.66
N ILE A 75 -9.67 -10.68 6.31
CA ILE A 75 -10.00 -9.28 6.00
C ILE A 75 -10.89 -9.20 4.75
N ARG A 76 -10.58 -9.98 3.70
CA ARG A 76 -11.43 -10.05 2.49
C ARG A 76 -12.86 -10.47 2.79
N ALA A 77 -13.02 -11.51 3.62
CA ALA A 77 -14.36 -12.01 3.99
C ALA A 77 -15.15 -10.95 4.78
N LYS A 78 -14.52 -10.30 5.77
CA LYS A 78 -15.14 -9.21 6.53
C LYS A 78 -15.55 -8.05 5.61
N ARG A 79 -14.62 -7.61 4.73
CA ARG A 79 -14.90 -6.55 3.76
C ARG A 79 -16.11 -6.90 2.88
N ALA A 80 -16.13 -8.10 2.31
CA ALA A 80 -17.23 -8.52 1.44
C ALA A 80 -18.58 -8.46 2.15
N ALA A 81 -18.64 -8.86 3.42
CA ALA A 81 -19.85 -8.80 4.22
C ALA A 81 -20.35 -7.36 4.40
N VAL A 82 -19.50 -6.44 4.89
CA VAL A 82 -19.93 -5.06 5.19
C VAL A 82 -20.12 -4.19 3.94
N VAL A 83 -19.48 -4.51 2.84
CA VAL A 83 -19.72 -3.88 1.53
C VAL A 83 -21.06 -4.33 0.97
N GLY A 84 -21.40 -5.62 1.08
CA GLY A 84 -22.69 -6.15 0.64
C GLY A 84 -23.90 -5.58 1.37
N GLU A 85 -23.71 -4.91 2.51
CA GLU A 85 -24.76 -4.19 3.25
C GLU A 85 -25.12 -2.82 2.65
N VAL A 86 -24.29 -2.29 1.75
CA VAL A 86 -24.45 -0.95 1.14
C VAL A 86 -24.97 -1.11 -0.29
N PRO A 87 -26.28 -0.86 -0.54
CA PRO A 87 -26.91 -1.10 -1.84
C PRO A 87 -26.29 -0.28 -2.99
N ASP A 88 -25.84 0.93 -2.69
CA ASP A 88 -25.29 1.91 -3.60
C ASP A 88 -23.76 2.03 -3.52
N TRP A 89 -23.08 0.94 -3.15
CA TRP A 89 -21.63 0.92 -2.97
C TRP A 89 -20.86 1.44 -4.19
N GLU A 90 -21.30 1.14 -5.40
CA GLU A 90 -20.63 1.62 -6.62
C GLU A 90 -20.80 3.13 -6.79
N ALA A 91 -21.97 3.69 -6.51
CA ALA A 91 -22.18 5.14 -6.53
C ALA A 91 -21.31 5.85 -5.47
N LEU A 92 -21.15 5.23 -4.30
CA LEU A 92 -20.27 5.75 -3.25
C LEU A 92 -18.78 5.76 -3.69
N ARG A 93 -18.34 4.71 -4.39
CA ARG A 93 -16.99 4.64 -5.00
C ARG A 93 -16.80 5.71 -6.07
N ASP A 94 -17.82 5.96 -6.90
CA ASP A 94 -17.79 7.02 -7.91
C ASP A 94 -17.68 8.40 -7.27
N ALA A 95 -18.45 8.65 -6.21
CA ALA A 95 -18.35 9.89 -5.44
C ALA A 95 -16.93 10.09 -4.88
N GLY A 96 -16.38 9.08 -4.21
CA GLY A 96 -15.01 9.15 -3.66
C GLY A 96 -13.94 9.38 -4.75
N SER A 97 -14.09 8.75 -5.91
CA SER A 97 -13.21 8.95 -7.06
C SER A 97 -13.32 10.38 -7.62
N THR A 98 -14.54 10.88 -7.77
CA THR A 98 -14.81 12.23 -8.29
C THR A 98 -14.27 13.31 -7.36
N ILE A 99 -14.49 13.19 -6.05
CA ILE A 99 -13.94 14.12 -5.06
C ILE A 99 -12.41 14.14 -5.15
N LYS A 100 -11.75 13.00 -5.22
CA LYS A 100 -10.28 12.94 -5.32
C LYS A 100 -9.77 13.51 -6.65
N ALA A 101 -10.47 13.30 -7.75
CA ALA A 101 -10.14 13.90 -9.03
C ALA A 101 -10.28 15.44 -8.98
N HIS A 102 -11.34 15.95 -8.36
CA HIS A 102 -11.53 17.39 -8.14
C HIS A 102 -10.40 17.98 -7.29
N VAL A 103 -10.06 17.35 -6.17
CA VAL A 103 -8.93 17.78 -5.33
C VAL A 103 -7.65 17.95 -6.14
N LEU A 104 -7.30 16.97 -6.97
CA LEU A 104 -6.07 17.03 -7.75
C LEU A 104 -6.12 18.07 -8.88
N SER A 105 -7.31 18.38 -9.41
CA SER A 105 -7.48 19.41 -10.44
C SER A 105 -7.41 20.83 -9.91
N ASP A 106 -7.73 21.04 -8.63
CA ASP A 106 -7.77 22.35 -7.96
C ASP A 106 -6.86 22.42 -6.72
N LEU A 107 -5.82 21.57 -6.70
CA LEU A 107 -4.96 21.38 -5.54
C LEU A 107 -4.33 22.68 -4.98
N PRO A 108 -3.80 23.60 -5.81
CA PRO A 108 -3.22 24.85 -5.28
C PRO A 108 -4.23 25.70 -4.50
N HIS A 109 -5.43 25.90 -5.05
CA HIS A 109 -6.47 26.70 -4.40
C HIS A 109 -6.92 26.05 -3.07
N LEU A 110 -7.16 24.75 -3.05
CA LEU A 110 -7.57 24.02 -1.85
C LEU A 110 -6.46 24.00 -0.76
N LEU A 111 -5.20 23.99 -1.17
CA LEU A 111 -4.07 24.10 -0.22
C LEU A 111 -4.00 25.49 0.42
N GLU A 112 -4.16 26.55 -0.37
CA GLU A 112 -4.23 27.92 0.14
C GLU A 112 -5.43 28.15 1.07
N GLU A 113 -6.57 27.54 0.73
CA GLU A 113 -7.76 27.57 1.56
C GLU A 113 -7.53 26.85 2.91
N LEU A 114 -6.94 25.66 2.88
CA LEU A 114 -6.57 24.92 4.08
C LEU A 114 -5.64 25.75 4.97
N GLU A 115 -4.57 26.33 4.40
CA GLU A 115 -3.62 27.14 5.15
C GLU A 115 -4.30 28.33 5.82
N ARG A 116 -5.15 29.07 5.09
CA ARG A 116 -5.91 30.19 5.66
C ARG A 116 -6.77 29.75 6.84
N ASN A 117 -7.49 28.65 6.68
CA ASN A 117 -8.46 28.17 7.68
C ASN A 117 -7.75 27.59 8.92
N VAL A 118 -6.65 26.86 8.76
CA VAL A 118 -5.82 26.36 9.86
C VAL A 118 -5.20 27.53 10.63
N THR A 119 -4.62 28.50 9.93
CA THR A 119 -4.00 29.67 10.54
C THR A 119 -5.01 30.56 11.28
N ALA A 120 -6.19 30.76 10.70
CA ALA A 120 -7.26 31.54 11.35
C ALA A 120 -7.75 30.92 12.68
N ARG A 121 -7.46 29.63 12.90
CA ARG A 121 -7.81 28.89 14.11
C ARG A 121 -6.62 28.59 15.03
N GLY A 122 -5.52 29.34 14.88
CA GLY A 122 -4.35 29.27 15.74
C GLY A 122 -3.33 28.17 15.41
N GLY A 123 -3.49 27.47 14.30
CA GLY A 123 -2.46 26.55 13.81
C GLY A 123 -1.38 27.26 13.00
N VAL A 124 -0.20 26.67 12.92
CA VAL A 124 0.92 27.14 12.10
C VAL A 124 1.16 26.15 10.98
N VAL A 125 1.12 26.63 9.73
CA VAL A 125 1.34 25.78 8.54
C VAL A 125 2.79 25.93 8.07
N HIS A 126 3.42 24.79 7.80
CA HIS A 126 4.76 24.68 7.25
C HIS A 126 4.70 23.92 5.92
N TRP A 127 5.52 24.35 4.97
CA TRP A 127 5.64 23.71 3.67
C TRP A 127 6.97 23.00 3.55
N ALA A 128 6.94 21.71 3.18
CA ALA A 128 8.12 20.91 2.99
C ALA A 128 8.13 20.32 1.56
N ARG A 129 9.20 20.62 0.81
CA ARG A 129 9.38 20.16 -0.57
C ARG A 129 9.74 18.67 -0.65
N ASP A 130 10.49 18.20 0.35
CA ASP A 130 11.07 16.88 0.39
C ASP A 130 11.22 16.35 1.83
N ALA A 131 11.70 15.11 1.94
CA ALA A 131 11.91 14.44 3.22
C ALA A 131 12.89 15.18 4.13
N ALA A 132 13.97 15.71 3.58
CA ALA A 132 14.99 16.40 4.37
C ALA A 132 14.46 17.68 5.00
N GLU A 133 13.70 18.47 4.23
CA GLU A 133 13.07 19.70 4.72
C GLU A 133 11.99 19.40 5.77
N ALA A 134 11.16 18.38 5.56
CA ALA A 134 10.15 17.98 6.53
C ALA A 134 10.78 17.53 7.86
N ASN A 135 11.80 16.68 7.78
CA ASN A 135 12.52 16.19 8.96
C ASN A 135 13.17 17.35 9.72
N ARG A 136 13.81 18.29 9.02
CA ARG A 136 14.39 19.48 9.64
C ARG A 136 13.32 20.31 10.37
N ILE A 137 12.19 20.62 9.71
CA ILE A 137 11.10 21.40 10.32
C ILE A 137 10.59 20.71 11.59
N VAL A 138 10.26 19.42 11.52
CA VAL A 138 9.73 18.67 12.67
C VAL A 138 10.76 18.63 13.81
N THR A 139 12.02 18.38 13.50
CA THR A 139 13.10 18.33 14.50
C THR A 139 13.27 19.69 15.19
N GLU A 140 13.31 20.80 14.46
CA GLU A 140 13.40 22.15 15.00
C GLU A 140 12.22 22.48 15.91
N LEU A 141 11.00 22.08 15.52
CA LEU A 141 9.80 22.26 16.33
C LEU A 141 9.88 21.49 17.65
N VAL A 142 10.34 20.24 17.64
CA VAL A 142 10.51 19.46 18.88
C VAL A 142 11.62 20.06 19.74
N GLN A 143 12.75 20.41 19.16
CA GLN A 143 13.87 21.05 19.91
C GLN A 143 13.47 22.36 20.56
N ALA A 144 12.60 23.16 19.92
CA ALA A 144 12.08 24.40 20.47
C ALA A 144 11.28 24.22 21.76
N THR A 145 10.66 23.05 21.97
CA THR A 145 9.95 22.71 23.22
C THR A 145 10.90 22.31 24.35
N GLY A 146 12.17 21.99 24.06
CA GLY A 146 13.14 21.45 25.00
C GLY A 146 12.93 19.97 25.35
N GLU A 147 11.95 19.30 24.73
CA GLU A 147 11.65 17.89 24.98
C GLU A 147 12.55 16.96 24.12
N THR A 148 12.89 15.81 24.68
CA THR A 148 13.71 14.78 24.02
C THR A 148 12.95 13.49 23.77
N GLU A 149 11.67 13.46 24.12
CA GLU A 149 10.77 12.33 23.88
C GLU A 149 9.48 12.82 23.22
N VAL A 150 9.02 12.11 22.22
CA VAL A 150 7.75 12.37 21.55
C VAL A 150 6.94 11.09 21.42
N VAL A 151 5.61 11.17 21.52
CA VAL A 151 4.70 10.08 21.15
C VAL A 151 4.24 10.27 19.71
N LYS A 152 4.09 9.19 18.97
CA LYS A 152 3.79 9.26 17.56
C LYS A 152 2.60 8.36 17.18
N VAL A 153 1.64 8.94 16.47
CA VAL A 153 0.58 8.18 15.80
C VAL A 153 1.19 7.54 14.55
N LYS A 154 0.88 6.27 14.30
CA LYS A 154 1.26 5.61 13.06
C LYS A 154 0.91 6.46 11.85
N SER A 155 1.90 6.75 11.05
CA SER A 155 1.74 7.51 9.82
C SER A 155 2.66 7.01 8.72
N MET A 156 2.08 6.61 7.59
CA MET A 156 2.86 6.20 6.42
C MET A 156 3.73 7.33 5.87
N VAL A 157 3.28 8.59 6.03
CA VAL A 157 4.03 9.76 5.55
C VAL A 157 5.28 10.00 6.41
N THR A 158 5.19 9.82 7.72
CA THR A 158 6.36 9.95 8.59
C THR A 158 7.37 8.82 8.41
N GLN A 159 6.91 7.61 8.05
CA GLN A 159 7.80 6.52 7.65
C GLN A 159 8.44 6.77 6.27
N GLU A 160 7.69 7.35 5.34
CA GLU A 160 8.15 7.72 4.00
C GLU A 160 9.38 8.64 4.05
N ILE A 161 9.43 9.54 5.02
CA ILE A 161 10.54 10.50 5.20
C ILE A 161 11.60 10.03 6.19
N GLY A 162 11.47 8.84 6.80
CA GLY A 162 12.44 8.36 7.80
C GLY A 162 12.49 9.23 9.06
N LEU A 163 11.32 9.75 9.49
CA LEU A 163 11.28 10.74 10.57
C LEU A 163 11.83 10.21 11.91
N ASN A 164 11.58 8.94 12.24
CA ASN A 164 12.07 8.37 13.50
C ASN A 164 13.60 8.34 13.55
N GLU A 165 14.21 8.01 12.42
CA GLU A 165 15.66 7.96 12.24
C GLU A 165 16.25 9.38 12.34
N ALA A 166 15.65 10.35 11.67
CA ALA A 166 16.09 11.73 11.70
C ALA A 166 16.01 12.34 13.11
N LEU A 167 14.91 12.09 13.85
CA LEU A 167 14.78 12.51 15.23
C LEU A 167 15.81 11.85 16.15
N ALA A 168 16.06 10.56 15.95
CA ALA A 168 17.06 9.83 16.75
C ALA A 168 18.49 10.32 16.52
N GLU A 169 18.84 10.79 15.33
CA GLU A 169 20.14 11.43 15.05
C GLU A 169 20.36 12.69 15.88
N GLU A 170 19.30 13.42 16.17
CA GLU A 170 19.31 14.64 16.98
C GLU A 170 19.02 14.37 18.47
N GLY A 171 19.02 13.10 18.89
CA GLY A 171 18.84 12.71 20.28
C GLY A 171 17.40 12.74 20.78
N ILE A 172 16.41 12.78 19.87
CA ILE A 172 14.99 12.77 20.20
C ILE A 172 14.43 11.37 20.03
N ALA A 173 13.82 10.81 21.08
CA ALA A 173 13.19 9.50 21.05
C ALA A 173 11.71 9.60 20.59
N ALA A 174 11.37 9.00 19.45
CA ALA A 174 10.01 8.91 18.96
C ALA A 174 9.41 7.54 19.30
N PHE A 175 8.31 7.51 20.07
CA PHE A 175 7.61 6.30 20.48
C PHE A 175 6.40 6.05 19.61
N GLU A 176 6.42 4.94 18.87
CA GLU A 176 5.25 4.46 18.16
C GLU A 176 4.18 3.98 19.14
N THR A 177 2.94 4.39 18.91
CA THR A 177 1.84 4.14 19.86
C THR A 177 0.77 3.18 19.35
N ASP A 178 0.77 2.81 18.07
CA ASP A 178 0.01 1.70 17.51
C ASP A 178 0.68 0.39 17.93
N LEU A 179 -0.09 -0.62 18.36
CA LEU A 179 0.46 -1.89 18.84
C LEU A 179 1.36 -2.57 17.80
N ALA A 180 0.94 -2.59 16.54
CA ALA A 180 1.70 -3.27 15.51
C ALA A 180 2.98 -2.49 15.12
N GLU A 181 2.95 -1.16 15.14
CA GLU A 181 4.16 -0.33 14.95
C GLU A 181 5.09 -0.41 16.15
N LEU A 182 4.57 -0.47 17.37
CA LEU A 182 5.39 -0.71 18.57
C LEU A 182 6.17 -2.03 18.46
N ILE A 183 5.52 -3.10 18.01
CA ILE A 183 6.17 -4.40 17.78
C ILE A 183 7.28 -4.27 16.74
N VAL A 184 7.02 -3.60 15.63
CA VAL A 184 8.01 -3.37 14.56
C VAL A 184 9.19 -2.53 15.08
N GLN A 185 8.91 -1.44 15.82
CA GLN A 185 9.91 -0.58 16.40
C GLN A 185 10.79 -1.33 17.41
N LEU A 186 10.19 -2.09 18.34
CA LEU A 186 10.93 -2.88 19.32
C LEU A 186 11.78 -3.98 18.69
N ALA A 187 11.31 -4.55 17.57
CA ALA A 187 12.02 -5.58 16.82
C ALA A 187 13.15 -5.02 15.94
N ASP A 188 13.29 -3.71 15.83
CA ASP A 188 14.17 -3.05 14.84
C ASP A 188 13.90 -3.57 13.42
N ASP A 189 12.63 -3.64 13.05
CA ASP A 189 12.13 -4.28 11.83
C ASP A 189 11.40 -3.24 10.94
N MET A 190 11.02 -3.65 9.73
CA MET A 190 10.26 -2.83 8.80
C MET A 190 8.79 -3.26 8.74
N PRO A 191 7.85 -2.32 8.53
CA PRO A 191 6.46 -2.67 8.38
C PRO A 191 6.22 -3.48 7.09
N SER A 192 5.37 -4.51 7.19
CA SER A 192 5.05 -5.40 6.07
C SER A 192 3.67 -5.17 5.48
N HIS A 193 2.82 -4.36 6.12
CA HIS A 193 1.47 -4.02 5.67
C HIS A 193 1.09 -2.61 6.10
N ILE A 194 0.31 -1.90 5.29
CA ILE A 194 -0.08 -0.50 5.56
C ILE A 194 -0.90 -0.38 6.85
N LEU A 195 -1.83 -1.31 7.14
CA LEU A 195 -2.72 -1.25 8.32
C LEU A 195 -2.29 -2.18 9.46
N VAL A 196 -1.66 -3.29 9.15
CA VAL A 196 -1.23 -4.30 10.13
C VAL A 196 0.28 -4.52 9.95
N PRO A 197 1.13 -3.58 10.37
CA PRO A 197 2.57 -3.57 10.09
C PRO A 197 3.28 -4.88 10.45
N ALA A 198 2.95 -5.47 11.60
CA ALA A 198 3.54 -6.70 12.13
C ALA A 198 2.85 -8.00 11.65
N ILE A 199 2.10 -7.97 10.52
CA ILE A 199 1.35 -9.13 9.99
C ILE A 199 2.22 -10.38 9.76
N HIS A 200 3.51 -10.20 9.61
CA HIS A 200 4.50 -11.26 9.39
C HIS A 200 4.96 -11.93 10.69
N ARG A 201 4.70 -11.34 11.86
CA ARG A 201 5.06 -11.86 13.18
C ARG A 201 3.94 -12.73 13.77
N ASN A 202 4.33 -13.75 14.55
CA ASN A 202 3.42 -14.54 15.36
C ASN A 202 3.48 -14.13 16.83
N ARG A 203 2.55 -14.65 17.65
CA ARG A 203 2.42 -14.25 19.06
C ARG A 203 3.63 -14.61 19.91
N SER A 204 4.25 -15.76 19.66
CA SER A 204 5.43 -16.18 20.40
C SER A 204 6.63 -15.27 20.10
N GLU A 205 6.84 -14.88 18.83
CA GLU A 205 7.85 -13.89 18.44
C GLU A 205 7.58 -12.53 19.10
N ILE A 206 6.32 -12.08 19.14
CA ILE A 206 5.93 -10.81 19.81
C ILE A 206 6.25 -10.87 21.30
N ARG A 207 5.95 -12.00 21.97
CA ARG A 207 6.30 -12.21 23.37
C ARG A 207 7.81 -12.09 23.61
N GLU A 208 8.61 -12.73 22.78
CA GLU A 208 10.07 -12.67 22.86
C GLU A 208 10.58 -11.23 22.70
N ILE A 209 10.09 -10.51 21.67
CA ILE A 209 10.41 -9.09 21.45
C ILE A 209 10.08 -8.25 22.69
N PHE A 210 8.91 -8.44 23.29
CA PHE A 210 8.51 -7.68 24.47
C PHE A 210 9.40 -7.97 25.67
N LEU A 211 9.72 -9.24 25.95
CA LEU A 211 10.60 -9.64 27.05
C LEU A 211 12.04 -9.11 26.88
N GLU A 212 12.55 -9.07 25.65
CA GLU A 212 13.91 -8.64 25.37
C GLU A 212 14.08 -7.12 25.27
N ARG A 213 13.05 -6.42 24.72
CA ARG A 213 13.18 -5.04 24.28
C ARG A 213 12.32 -4.04 25.04
N MET A 214 11.21 -4.47 25.63
CA MET A 214 10.35 -3.61 26.45
C MET A 214 10.78 -3.73 27.91
N GLY A 215 11.57 -2.77 28.42
CA GLY A 215 12.23 -2.83 29.73
C GLY A 215 11.30 -2.97 30.93
N ASP A 216 9.98 -2.85 30.75
CA ASP A 216 8.93 -2.97 31.75
C ASP A 216 7.95 -4.11 31.46
N ALA A 217 8.30 -5.05 30.58
CA ALA A 217 7.51 -6.24 30.32
C ALA A 217 7.46 -7.14 31.57
N PRO A 218 6.27 -7.68 31.93
CA PRO A 218 6.19 -8.68 33.00
C PRO A 218 7.09 -9.89 32.70
N PRO A 219 7.93 -10.36 33.64
CA PRO A 219 8.85 -11.47 33.40
C PRO A 219 8.13 -12.80 33.13
N ASP A 220 6.89 -12.93 33.57
CA ASP A 220 6.01 -14.07 33.38
C ASP A 220 5.03 -13.91 32.20
N LEU A 221 5.28 -12.92 31.32
CA LEU A 221 4.45 -12.62 30.14
C LEU A 221 4.27 -13.88 29.28
N THR A 222 3.02 -14.24 28.96
CA THR A 222 2.70 -15.34 28.04
C THR A 222 2.42 -14.82 26.62
N ASP A 223 2.21 -15.72 25.67
CA ASP A 223 1.83 -15.38 24.30
C ASP A 223 0.30 -15.25 24.10
N ALA A 224 -0.47 -15.21 25.20
CA ALA A 224 -1.90 -14.94 25.15
C ALA A 224 -2.16 -13.52 24.61
N PRO A 225 -3.04 -13.34 23.60
CA PRO A 225 -3.24 -12.03 22.96
C PRO A 225 -3.60 -10.93 23.95
N ARG A 226 -4.40 -11.26 24.96
CA ARG A 226 -4.82 -10.30 25.99
C ARG A 226 -3.65 -9.82 26.84
N GLU A 227 -2.74 -10.73 27.23
CA GLU A 227 -1.59 -10.38 28.06
C GLU A 227 -0.60 -9.51 27.30
N LEU A 228 -0.32 -9.87 26.03
CA LEU A 228 0.53 -9.05 25.15
C LEU A 228 -0.06 -7.64 24.98
N ALA A 229 -1.37 -7.54 24.70
CA ALA A 229 -2.02 -6.25 24.57
C ALA A 229 -2.02 -5.43 25.88
N MET A 230 -2.17 -6.09 27.05
CA MET A 230 -2.12 -5.42 28.35
C MET A 230 -0.71 -4.95 28.72
N ALA A 231 0.33 -5.70 28.36
CA ALA A 231 1.72 -5.27 28.57
C ALA A 231 2.03 -4.04 27.72
N ALA A 232 1.71 -4.05 26.43
CA ALA A 232 1.86 -2.89 25.55
C ALA A 232 1.04 -1.69 26.05
N ARG A 233 -0.20 -1.90 26.48
CA ARG A 233 -1.05 -0.84 27.06
C ARG A 233 -0.43 -0.22 28.31
N ALA A 234 0.13 -1.01 29.20
CA ALA A 234 0.78 -0.49 30.42
C ALA A 234 2.02 0.33 30.08
N HIS A 235 2.83 -0.15 29.13
CA HIS A 235 4.00 0.55 28.61
C HIS A 235 3.63 1.88 27.99
N LEU A 236 2.73 1.91 27.00
CA LEU A 236 2.32 3.10 26.29
C LEU A 236 1.58 4.11 27.17
N ARG A 237 0.80 3.64 28.16
CA ARG A 237 0.11 4.55 29.08
C ARG A 237 1.07 5.50 29.79
N ARG A 238 2.25 5.03 30.21
CA ARG A 238 3.26 5.89 30.84
C ARG A 238 3.75 6.95 29.87
N LYS A 239 4.01 6.56 28.62
CA LYS A 239 4.46 7.48 27.57
C LYS A 239 3.40 8.53 27.25
N PHE A 240 2.13 8.15 27.12
CA PHE A 240 1.04 9.12 26.92
C PHE A 240 0.90 10.13 28.05
N LEU A 241 1.16 9.74 29.31
CA LEU A 241 1.01 10.62 30.45
C LEU A 241 2.23 11.51 30.72
N SER A 242 3.38 11.21 30.11
CA SER A 242 4.62 12.00 30.30
C SER A 242 4.98 12.86 29.10
N ALA A 243 4.63 12.43 27.88
CA ALA A 243 5.02 13.15 26.67
C ALA A 243 4.25 14.46 26.52
N LYS A 244 4.99 15.55 26.26
CA LYS A 244 4.41 16.89 26.00
C LYS A 244 4.30 17.21 24.51
N VAL A 245 4.97 16.44 23.66
CA VAL A 245 4.94 16.60 22.22
C VAL A 245 4.40 15.33 21.58
N ALA A 246 3.46 15.51 20.65
CA ALA A 246 3.00 14.42 19.79
C ALA A 246 3.23 14.73 18.32
N ILE A 247 3.53 13.68 17.56
CA ILE A 247 3.61 13.73 16.11
C ILE A 247 2.49 12.86 15.54
N SER A 248 1.70 13.39 14.62
CA SER A 248 0.65 12.67 13.93
C SER A 248 0.76 12.76 12.42
N GLY A 249 0.05 11.88 11.72
CA GLY A 249 -0.38 12.11 10.35
C GLY A 249 -1.84 12.54 10.31
N ALA A 250 -2.38 12.71 9.11
CA ALA A 250 -3.82 12.83 8.88
C ALA A 250 -4.27 11.88 7.78
N ASN A 251 -5.45 11.28 7.97
CA ASN A 251 -6.10 10.55 6.89
C ASN A 251 -6.64 11.53 5.85
N PHE A 252 -7.23 12.63 6.32
CA PHE A 252 -7.81 13.68 5.50
C PHE A 252 -7.63 15.06 6.14
N ALA A 253 -7.57 16.09 5.31
CA ALA A 253 -7.64 17.49 5.70
C ALA A 253 -8.76 18.18 4.89
N VAL A 254 -9.69 18.79 5.59
CA VAL A 254 -10.88 19.44 5.02
C VAL A 254 -10.56 20.90 4.76
N ALA A 255 -10.52 21.33 3.49
CA ALA A 255 -10.03 22.66 3.11
C ALA A 255 -10.91 23.79 3.65
N ASP A 256 -12.23 23.68 3.51
CA ASP A 256 -13.21 24.73 3.87
C ASP A 256 -13.26 25.05 5.36
N THR A 257 -12.86 24.11 6.22
CA THR A 257 -12.90 24.28 7.68
C THR A 257 -11.53 24.30 8.36
N GLY A 258 -10.47 23.87 7.68
CA GLY A 258 -9.16 23.64 8.30
C GLY A 258 -9.14 22.42 9.23
N THR A 259 -10.16 21.53 9.13
CA THR A 259 -10.28 20.37 10.02
C THR A 259 -9.41 19.22 9.54
N LEU A 260 -8.67 18.60 10.46
CA LEU A 260 -7.93 17.38 10.20
C LEU A 260 -8.66 16.17 10.78
N ALA A 261 -8.57 15.03 10.09
CA ALA A 261 -9.20 13.78 10.50
C ALA A 261 -8.17 12.65 10.64
N VAL A 262 -8.19 11.99 11.79
CA VAL A 262 -7.49 10.72 12.05
C VAL A 262 -8.51 9.64 12.33
N VAL A 263 -8.38 8.53 11.61
CA VAL A 263 -9.27 7.37 11.69
C VAL A 263 -8.46 6.18 12.16
N GLU A 264 -8.85 5.60 13.31
CA GLU A 264 -8.08 4.54 13.96
C GLU A 264 -8.99 3.60 14.78
N SER A 265 -8.46 2.48 15.25
CA SER A 265 -9.25 1.45 15.97
C SER A 265 -8.81 1.21 17.42
N GLU A 266 -7.69 1.78 17.87
CA GLU A 266 -7.07 1.48 19.16
C GLU A 266 -7.23 2.58 20.22
N GLY A 267 -7.52 3.81 19.82
CA GLY A 267 -7.61 4.97 20.70
C GLY A 267 -6.24 5.65 20.97
N ASN A 268 -5.14 5.10 20.47
CA ASN A 268 -3.79 5.65 20.59
C ASN A 268 -3.66 7.00 19.88
N GLY A 269 -4.24 7.13 18.68
CA GLY A 269 -4.29 8.39 17.96
C GLY A 269 -4.98 9.48 18.76
N ARG A 270 -6.15 9.19 19.33
CA ARG A 270 -6.86 10.13 20.21
C ARG A 270 -6.02 10.58 21.39
N MET A 271 -5.27 9.67 22.04
CA MET A 271 -4.39 10.03 23.15
C MET A 271 -3.27 10.98 22.70
N CYS A 272 -2.65 10.72 21.55
CA CYS A 272 -1.64 11.62 20.98
C CYS A 272 -2.20 12.98 20.57
N LEU A 273 -3.45 13.06 20.14
CA LEU A 273 -4.08 14.29 19.66
C LEU A 273 -4.62 15.17 20.79
N THR A 274 -4.76 14.64 22.01
CA THR A 274 -5.45 15.36 23.10
C THR A 274 -4.62 15.61 24.35
N LEU A 275 -3.61 14.80 24.64
CA LEU A 275 -2.85 14.91 25.89
C LEU A 275 -1.63 15.83 25.82
N PRO A 276 -0.82 15.82 24.76
CA PRO A 276 0.37 16.65 24.64
C PRO A 276 0.05 18.14 24.52
N GLU A 277 1.00 18.97 24.94
CA GLU A 277 0.91 20.42 24.84
C GLU A 277 1.13 20.91 23.39
N THR A 278 2.04 20.25 22.67
CA THR A 278 2.37 20.55 21.26
C THR A 278 2.01 19.37 20.36
N LEU A 279 1.26 19.65 19.31
CA LEU A 279 0.89 18.68 18.25
C LEU A 279 1.51 19.09 16.92
N ILE A 280 2.29 18.18 16.33
CA ILE A 280 2.87 18.34 15.00
C ILE A 280 2.26 17.30 14.06
N THR A 281 1.53 17.75 13.03
CA THR A 281 0.92 16.85 12.05
C THR A 281 1.66 16.93 10.72
N VAL A 282 2.13 15.79 10.20
CA VAL A 282 2.79 15.70 8.88
C VAL A 282 1.87 14.99 7.91
N MET A 283 1.53 15.63 6.79
CA MET A 283 0.66 15.02 5.79
C MET A 283 1.09 15.35 4.37
N GLY A 284 0.86 14.40 3.45
CA GLY A 284 1.04 14.67 2.02
C GLY A 284 -0.05 15.59 1.48
N ILE A 285 0.32 16.48 0.57
CA ILE A 285 -0.58 17.47 -0.03
C ILE A 285 -1.80 16.85 -0.75
N GLU A 286 -1.74 15.58 -1.14
CA GLU A 286 -2.82 14.85 -1.77
C GLU A 286 -3.95 14.42 -0.83
N LYS A 287 -3.81 14.64 0.50
CA LYS A 287 -4.78 14.19 1.52
C LYS A 287 -5.98 15.12 1.68
N LEU A 288 -6.07 16.15 0.90
CA LEU A 288 -7.16 17.11 0.94
C LEU A 288 -8.52 16.51 0.58
N ILE A 289 -9.54 17.11 1.18
CA ILE A 289 -10.97 16.99 0.85
C ILE A 289 -11.51 18.41 0.78
N PRO A 290 -12.37 18.77 -0.21
CA PRO A 290 -12.85 20.13 -0.37
C PRO A 290 -13.70 20.61 0.80
N THR A 291 -14.74 19.85 1.16
CA THR A 291 -15.74 20.26 2.15
C THR A 291 -15.91 19.24 3.27
N TYR A 292 -16.48 19.67 4.39
CA TYR A 292 -16.78 18.78 5.51
C TYR A 292 -17.80 17.69 5.14
N GLN A 293 -18.74 17.99 4.24
CA GLN A 293 -19.71 16.99 3.73
C GLN A 293 -19.02 15.90 2.90
N ASP A 294 -18.00 16.24 2.13
CA ASP A 294 -17.23 15.24 1.37
C ASP A 294 -16.53 14.21 2.27
N LEU A 295 -16.23 14.58 3.53
CA LEU A 295 -15.63 13.67 4.49
C LEU A 295 -16.53 12.46 4.78
N GLU A 296 -17.86 12.60 4.77
CA GLU A 296 -18.82 11.51 5.03
C GLU A 296 -18.65 10.36 4.03
N VAL A 297 -18.38 10.68 2.76
CA VAL A 297 -18.09 9.69 1.72
C VAL A 297 -16.90 8.82 2.12
N PHE A 298 -15.82 9.43 2.58
CA PHE A 298 -14.61 8.70 2.99
C PHE A 298 -14.77 7.98 4.32
N MET A 299 -15.60 8.49 5.24
CA MET A 299 -15.94 7.79 6.49
C MET A 299 -16.76 6.53 6.22
N ALA A 300 -17.52 6.49 5.14
CA ALA A 300 -18.21 5.29 4.69
C ALA A 300 -17.28 4.31 3.93
N LEU A 301 -16.39 4.82 3.06
CA LEU A 301 -15.51 4.03 2.20
C LEU A 301 -14.31 3.42 2.95
N LEU A 302 -13.63 4.21 3.79
CA LEU A 302 -12.34 3.82 4.38
C LEU A 302 -12.46 2.62 5.34
N PRO A 303 -13.32 2.62 6.39
CA PRO A 303 -13.42 1.51 7.32
C PRO A 303 -13.82 0.20 6.65
N ARG A 304 -14.83 0.26 5.76
CA ARG A 304 -15.31 -0.93 5.04
C ARG A 304 -14.23 -1.52 4.15
N SER A 305 -13.40 -0.67 3.54
CA SER A 305 -12.34 -1.11 2.64
C SER A 305 -11.08 -1.58 3.37
N SER A 306 -10.82 -1.10 4.58
CA SER A 306 -9.61 -1.40 5.35
C SER A 306 -9.72 -2.67 6.16
N THR A 307 -10.44 -2.64 7.27
CA THR A 307 -10.56 -3.75 8.23
C THR A 307 -11.88 -4.50 8.12
N GLY A 308 -12.76 -4.08 7.20
CA GLY A 308 -14.10 -4.64 7.05
C GLY A 308 -15.02 -4.26 8.20
N GLU A 309 -15.00 -2.99 8.60
CA GLU A 309 -15.84 -2.43 9.65
C GLU A 309 -16.84 -1.44 9.05
N ARG A 310 -18.05 -1.37 9.61
CA ARG A 310 -19.08 -0.41 9.17
C ARG A 310 -18.63 1.03 9.43
N MET A 311 -17.94 1.25 10.55
CA MET A 311 -17.32 2.51 10.95
C MET A 311 -16.12 2.21 11.85
N ASN A 312 -15.15 3.10 11.90
CA ASN A 312 -14.04 2.96 12.84
C ASN A 312 -14.50 3.25 14.26
N PRO A 313 -13.97 2.55 15.28
CA PRO A 313 -14.24 2.84 16.68
C PRO A 313 -13.89 4.27 17.09
N TYR A 314 -12.82 4.81 16.54
CA TYR A 314 -12.36 6.16 16.83
C TYR A 314 -12.15 6.94 15.52
N THR A 315 -12.87 8.05 15.41
CA THR A 315 -12.62 9.11 14.43
C THR A 315 -12.38 10.39 15.19
N SER A 316 -11.16 10.89 15.14
CA SER A 316 -10.77 12.14 15.82
C SER A 316 -10.68 13.25 14.79
N LEU A 317 -11.41 14.32 15.05
CA LEU A 317 -11.42 15.55 14.25
C LEU A 317 -10.94 16.68 15.12
N TRP A 318 -10.06 17.51 14.60
CA TRP A 318 -9.63 18.72 15.30
C TRP A 318 -9.45 19.87 14.31
N THR A 319 -9.73 21.06 14.81
CA THR A 319 -9.75 22.29 14.01
C THR A 319 -9.05 23.39 14.79
N GLY A 320 -7.73 23.49 14.67
CA GLY A 320 -6.92 24.51 15.34
C GLY A 320 -6.73 24.28 16.83
N VAL A 321 -6.52 25.39 17.57
CA VAL A 321 -6.18 25.42 19.00
C VAL A 321 -7.35 25.95 19.79
N THR A 322 -7.68 25.27 20.91
CA THR A 322 -8.65 25.76 21.91
C THR A 322 -7.95 26.02 23.24
N PRO A 323 -7.91 27.27 23.74
CA PRO A 323 -7.23 27.58 24.98
C PRO A 323 -7.74 26.73 26.16
N GLY A 324 -6.82 26.03 26.82
CA GLY A 324 -7.11 25.18 27.98
C GLY A 324 -7.70 23.81 27.68
N ASP A 325 -7.84 23.43 26.40
CA ASP A 325 -8.34 22.12 25.98
C ASP A 325 -7.48 21.54 24.83
N GLY A 326 -6.89 20.38 25.07
CA GLY A 326 -5.98 19.72 24.12
C GLY A 326 -4.67 20.46 23.89
N PRO A 327 -4.00 20.25 22.76
CA PRO A 327 -2.75 20.91 22.42
C PRO A 327 -2.89 22.44 22.37
N GLN A 328 -1.95 23.12 22.97
CA GLN A 328 -1.92 24.60 23.00
C GLN A 328 -1.08 25.16 21.84
N GLU A 329 -0.28 24.32 21.22
CA GLU A 329 0.46 24.60 19.98
C GLU A 329 0.14 23.54 18.95
N PHE A 330 -0.21 23.99 17.74
CA PHE A 330 -0.54 23.09 16.63
C PHE A 330 0.22 23.49 15.36
N HIS A 331 1.00 22.56 14.83
CA HIS A 331 1.77 22.72 13.61
C HIS A 331 1.32 21.70 12.56
N LEU A 332 1.07 22.17 11.34
CA LEU A 332 0.75 21.34 10.17
C LEU A 332 1.87 21.44 9.15
N VAL A 333 2.55 20.33 8.89
CA VAL A 333 3.60 20.22 7.86
C VAL A 333 2.99 19.59 6.61
N LEU A 334 2.86 20.37 5.55
CA LEU A 334 2.39 19.96 4.22
C LEU A 334 3.56 19.49 3.39
N LEU A 335 3.57 18.22 3.01
CA LEU A 335 4.69 17.55 2.34
C LEU A 335 4.39 17.29 0.87
N ASP A 336 5.26 17.77 -0.02
CA ASP A 336 5.26 17.37 -1.44
C ASP A 336 5.95 16.02 -1.67
N ASN A 337 7.21 15.91 -1.43
CA ASN A 337 8.03 14.70 -1.58
C ASN A 337 7.71 13.90 -2.87
N GLY A 338 7.69 14.59 -4.01
CA GLY A 338 7.43 14.00 -5.34
C GLY A 338 5.96 13.93 -5.76
N ARG A 339 5.01 14.42 -4.95
CA ARG A 339 3.58 14.40 -5.28
C ARG A 339 3.24 15.30 -6.45
N THR A 340 3.83 16.49 -6.53
CA THR A 340 3.67 17.39 -7.67
C THR A 340 4.24 16.79 -8.96
N LYS A 341 5.34 16.04 -8.86
CA LYS A 341 5.89 15.27 -9.99
C LYS A 341 4.94 14.16 -10.46
N ALA A 342 4.34 13.42 -9.52
CA ALA A 342 3.32 12.42 -9.83
C ALA A 342 2.05 13.05 -10.42
N LEU A 343 1.66 14.23 -9.92
CA LEU A 343 0.52 15.00 -10.42
C LEU A 343 0.70 15.46 -11.87
N ALA A 344 1.92 15.79 -12.27
CA ALA A 344 2.27 16.20 -13.64
C ALA A 344 2.17 15.05 -14.67
N ASP A 345 2.19 13.79 -14.23
CA ASP A 345 1.99 12.63 -15.10
C ASP A 345 0.49 12.41 -15.34
N GLU A 346 -0.01 12.63 -16.56
CA GLU A 346 -1.43 12.55 -16.91
C GLU A 346 -2.09 11.21 -16.56
N VAL A 347 -1.37 10.10 -16.71
CA VAL A 347 -1.83 8.76 -16.36
C VAL A 347 -1.50 8.46 -14.90
N GLY A 348 -0.27 8.73 -14.49
CA GLY A 348 0.28 8.40 -13.17
C GLY A 348 -0.42 9.09 -12.02
N ARG A 349 -0.94 10.32 -12.22
CA ARG A 349 -1.60 11.13 -11.18
C ARG A 349 -2.73 10.42 -10.44
N ALA A 350 -3.42 9.47 -11.09
CA ALA A 350 -4.49 8.71 -10.47
C ALA A 350 -4.04 7.91 -9.24
N ALA A 351 -2.75 7.59 -9.10
CA ALA A 351 -2.20 6.97 -7.90
C ALA A 351 -2.35 7.84 -6.64
N LEU A 352 -2.40 9.18 -6.80
CA LEU A 352 -2.58 10.14 -5.71
C LEU A 352 -4.02 10.17 -5.13
N HIS A 353 -5.00 9.55 -5.81
CA HIS A 353 -6.34 9.32 -5.22
C HIS A 353 -6.30 8.41 -3.99
N CYS A 354 -5.22 7.66 -3.77
CA CYS A 354 -5.14 6.61 -2.76
C CYS A 354 -5.38 7.12 -1.35
N ILE A 355 -6.40 6.55 -0.69
CA ILE A 355 -6.75 6.83 0.71
C ILE A 355 -6.07 5.88 1.71
N ARG A 356 -5.12 5.07 1.28
CA ARG A 356 -4.30 4.13 2.09
C ARG A 356 -5.10 3.05 2.83
N CYS A 357 -6.23 2.62 2.29
CA CYS A 357 -7.11 1.61 2.89
C CYS A 357 -6.58 0.16 2.83
N SER A 358 -5.52 -0.12 2.08
CA SER A 358 -4.92 -1.46 1.83
C SER A 358 -5.84 -2.54 1.24
N ALA A 359 -7.04 -2.23 0.77
CA ALA A 359 -7.92 -3.23 0.15
C ALA A 359 -7.21 -3.98 -1.00
N CYS A 360 -6.44 -3.26 -1.82
CA CYS A 360 -5.68 -3.84 -2.92
C CYS A 360 -4.59 -4.83 -2.48
N LEU A 361 -3.98 -4.65 -1.30
CA LEU A 361 -3.00 -5.58 -0.72
C LEU A 361 -3.67 -6.90 -0.38
N ASN A 362 -4.83 -6.81 0.30
CA ASN A 362 -5.55 -7.97 0.83
C ASN A 362 -6.12 -8.90 -0.26
N VAL A 363 -6.32 -8.40 -1.49
CA VAL A 363 -6.80 -9.23 -2.63
C VAL A 363 -5.68 -9.65 -3.58
N CYS A 364 -4.46 -9.14 -3.40
CA CYS A 364 -3.37 -9.36 -4.34
C CYS A 364 -2.76 -10.75 -4.19
N PRO A 365 -2.79 -11.60 -5.23
CA PRO A 365 -2.18 -12.94 -5.16
C PRO A 365 -0.65 -12.88 -5.04
N VAL A 366 -0.02 -11.79 -5.47
CA VAL A 366 1.44 -11.59 -5.33
C VAL A 366 1.76 -11.25 -3.88
N TYR A 367 1.09 -10.24 -3.30
CA TYR A 367 1.29 -9.83 -1.91
C TYR A 367 1.04 -10.99 -0.93
N GLU A 368 -0.02 -11.75 -1.11
CA GLU A 368 -0.35 -12.93 -0.29
C GLU A 368 0.78 -13.96 -0.25
N ARG A 369 1.61 -14.03 -1.29
CA ARG A 369 2.71 -15.01 -1.40
C ARG A 369 4.04 -14.54 -0.84
N VAL A 370 4.35 -13.24 -0.97
CA VAL A 370 5.68 -12.72 -0.68
C VAL A 370 5.71 -11.71 0.46
N GLY A 371 4.56 -11.15 0.86
CA GLY A 371 4.49 -10.12 1.90
C GLY A 371 4.99 -8.76 1.46
N GLY A 372 4.95 -7.79 2.39
CA GLY A 372 5.33 -6.41 2.12
C GLY A 372 6.83 -6.19 1.97
N HIS A 373 7.63 -6.90 2.75
CA HIS A 373 9.10 -6.76 2.71
C HIS A 373 9.70 -7.02 1.34
N ALA A 374 9.11 -7.94 0.55
CA ALA A 374 9.57 -8.20 -0.80
C ALA A 374 9.46 -7.00 -1.75
N TYR A 375 8.57 -6.04 -1.44
CA TYR A 375 8.49 -4.79 -2.18
C TYR A 375 9.62 -3.82 -1.78
N GLY A 376 10.23 -3.99 -0.61
CA GLY A 376 11.27 -3.12 -0.08
C GLY A 376 10.84 -1.65 -0.07
N SER A 377 9.61 -1.37 0.33
CA SER A 377 9.02 -0.04 0.28
C SER A 377 8.05 0.18 1.43
N VAL A 378 7.97 1.42 1.89
CA VAL A 378 6.97 1.86 2.86
C VAL A 378 5.55 1.59 2.36
N TYR A 379 5.34 1.72 1.05
CA TYR A 379 4.09 1.35 0.39
C TYR A 379 4.23 0.01 -0.33
N PRO A 380 3.82 -1.12 0.27
CA PRO A 380 3.86 -2.41 -0.39
C PRO A 380 2.62 -2.69 -1.24
N GLY A 381 2.63 -3.82 -1.93
CA GLY A 381 1.48 -4.30 -2.71
C GLY A 381 1.19 -3.51 -3.97
N PRO A 382 -0.01 -3.67 -4.56
CA PRO A 382 -0.33 -3.07 -5.84
C PRO A 382 -0.22 -1.54 -5.86
N ILE A 383 -0.69 -0.86 -4.81
CA ILE A 383 -0.57 0.61 -4.76
C ILE A 383 0.88 1.05 -4.63
N GLY A 384 1.70 0.34 -3.85
CA GLY A 384 3.12 0.65 -3.72
C GLY A 384 3.88 0.40 -5.01
N ALA A 385 3.49 -0.62 -5.78
CA ALA A 385 4.08 -0.91 -7.08
C ALA A 385 3.88 0.22 -8.12
N VAL A 386 2.92 1.11 -7.92
CA VAL A 386 2.71 2.29 -8.77
C VAL A 386 3.11 3.61 -8.10
N LEU A 387 2.85 3.75 -6.80
CA LEU A 387 3.09 5.02 -6.09
C LEU A 387 4.58 5.23 -5.77
N THR A 388 5.27 4.20 -5.26
CA THR A 388 6.69 4.30 -4.87
C THR A 388 7.59 4.76 -6.02
N PRO A 389 7.57 4.15 -7.23
CA PRO A 389 8.41 4.61 -8.32
C PRO A 389 8.03 6.00 -8.83
N GLN A 390 6.82 6.48 -8.59
CA GLN A 390 6.41 7.83 -8.98
C GLN A 390 6.92 8.87 -7.99
N LEU A 391 6.84 8.61 -6.68
CA LEU A 391 7.31 9.52 -5.64
C LEU A 391 8.85 9.56 -5.58
N ALA A 392 9.50 8.41 -5.53
CA ALA A 392 10.95 8.31 -5.50
C ALA A 392 11.60 8.73 -6.83
N GLY A 393 10.88 8.55 -7.95
CA GLY A 393 11.47 8.65 -9.27
C GLY A 393 12.33 7.44 -9.61
N SER A 394 13.03 7.51 -10.75
CA SER A 394 14.02 6.53 -11.19
C SER A 394 15.34 7.22 -11.39
N THR A 395 16.41 6.68 -10.82
CA THR A 395 17.78 7.18 -10.96
C THR A 395 18.52 6.53 -12.13
N GLY A 396 17.85 5.70 -12.91
CA GLY A 396 18.39 5.01 -14.08
C GLY A 396 17.92 3.58 -14.22
N THR A 397 18.45 2.87 -15.22
CA THR A 397 17.98 1.53 -15.61
C THR A 397 18.23 0.43 -14.60
N SER A 398 19.18 0.61 -13.68
CA SER A 398 19.48 -0.32 -12.57
C SER A 398 18.76 0.03 -11.25
N ASP A 399 17.90 1.05 -11.26
CA ASP A 399 17.18 1.44 -10.06
C ASP A 399 16.25 0.30 -9.61
N PRO A 400 16.32 -0.17 -8.35
CA PRO A 400 15.43 -1.19 -7.83
C PRO A 400 13.93 -0.84 -7.95
N ASN A 401 13.58 0.46 -7.97
CA ASN A 401 12.20 0.93 -8.16
C ASN A 401 11.59 0.45 -9.48
N ASN A 402 12.40 0.30 -10.53
CA ASN A 402 11.96 -0.16 -11.85
C ASN A 402 11.41 -1.59 -11.81
N SER A 403 11.74 -2.39 -10.80
CA SER A 403 11.21 -3.74 -10.62
C SER A 403 9.80 -3.78 -10.05
N LEU A 404 9.35 -2.72 -9.36
CA LEU A 404 8.06 -2.69 -8.66
C LEU A 404 6.85 -2.80 -9.59
N PRO A 405 6.77 -2.12 -10.75
CA PRO A 405 5.64 -2.26 -11.67
C PRO A 405 5.45 -3.69 -12.20
N TYR A 406 6.48 -4.55 -12.11
CA TYR A 406 6.41 -5.96 -12.50
C TYR A 406 5.95 -6.88 -11.36
N ALA A 407 5.78 -6.37 -10.14
CA ALA A 407 5.28 -7.11 -8.97
C ALA A 407 3.76 -7.35 -9.05
N SER A 408 3.27 -7.74 -10.21
CA SER A 408 1.83 -7.91 -10.46
C SER A 408 1.55 -8.96 -11.53
N THR A 409 0.45 -9.69 -11.35
CA THR A 409 -0.12 -10.61 -12.36
C THR A 409 -1.08 -9.93 -13.33
N LEU A 410 -1.37 -8.64 -13.15
CA LEU A 410 -2.36 -7.86 -13.91
C LEU A 410 -3.77 -8.50 -13.91
N CYS A 411 -4.15 -9.19 -12.82
CA CYS A 411 -5.44 -9.88 -12.72
C CYS A 411 -6.66 -8.97 -12.52
N GLY A 412 -6.47 -7.67 -12.27
CA GLY A 412 -7.55 -6.68 -12.10
C GLY A 412 -8.14 -6.58 -10.69
N ALA A 413 -7.97 -7.57 -9.81
CA ALA A 413 -8.60 -7.61 -8.49
C ALA A 413 -8.36 -6.36 -7.63
N CYS A 414 -7.21 -5.70 -7.78
CA CYS A 414 -6.91 -4.46 -7.07
C CYS A 414 -7.75 -3.26 -7.55
N TYR A 415 -8.16 -3.24 -8.82
CA TYR A 415 -9.10 -2.24 -9.35
C TYR A 415 -10.52 -2.48 -8.82
N ASP A 416 -10.97 -3.74 -8.87
CA ASP A 416 -12.33 -4.11 -8.44
C ASP A 416 -12.61 -3.72 -6.99
N VAL A 417 -11.62 -3.84 -6.11
CA VAL A 417 -11.79 -3.53 -4.68
C VAL A 417 -11.46 -2.08 -4.30
N CYS A 418 -10.86 -1.30 -5.19
CA CYS A 418 -10.42 0.06 -4.85
C CYS A 418 -11.62 0.98 -4.56
N PRO A 419 -11.75 1.54 -3.33
CA PRO A 419 -12.89 2.36 -2.98
C PRO A 419 -12.94 3.71 -3.71
N VAL A 420 -11.85 4.10 -4.33
CA VAL A 420 -11.72 5.34 -5.12
C VAL A 420 -11.35 5.05 -6.58
N LYS A 421 -11.62 3.83 -7.05
CA LYS A 421 -11.52 3.39 -8.45
C LYS A 421 -10.19 3.71 -9.14
N ILE A 422 -9.04 3.53 -8.45
CA ILE A 422 -7.74 3.66 -9.09
C ILE A 422 -7.51 2.47 -10.02
N ASP A 423 -7.35 2.69 -11.31
CA ASP A 423 -6.99 1.65 -12.28
C ASP A 423 -5.50 1.30 -12.19
N ILE A 424 -5.16 0.56 -11.11
CA ILE A 424 -3.79 0.13 -10.85
C ILE A 424 -3.22 -0.72 -12.00
N PRO A 425 -3.95 -1.66 -12.63
CA PRO A 425 -3.45 -2.39 -13.80
C PRO A 425 -2.98 -1.49 -14.94
N SER A 426 -3.76 -0.49 -15.32
CA SER A 426 -3.36 0.47 -16.36
C SER A 426 -2.15 1.31 -15.96
N LEU A 427 -2.08 1.74 -14.70
CA LEU A 427 -0.91 2.44 -14.16
C LEU A 427 0.37 1.58 -14.21
N LEU A 428 0.26 0.29 -13.88
CA LEU A 428 1.40 -0.63 -13.97
C LEU A 428 1.91 -0.77 -15.41
N VAL A 429 1.00 -0.88 -16.38
CA VAL A 429 1.38 -0.95 -17.80
C VAL A 429 2.03 0.34 -18.27
N HIS A 430 1.49 1.49 -17.86
CA HIS A 430 2.07 2.81 -18.15
C HIS A 430 3.51 2.93 -17.61
N LEU A 431 3.74 2.56 -16.34
CA LEU A 431 5.09 2.63 -15.75
C LEU A 431 6.07 1.66 -16.41
N ARG A 432 5.62 0.44 -16.78
CA ARG A 432 6.44 -0.51 -17.54
C ARG A 432 6.83 0.04 -18.91
N ALA A 433 5.91 0.74 -19.59
CA ALA A 433 6.21 1.37 -20.87
C ALA A 433 7.26 2.48 -20.71
N ARG A 434 7.12 3.32 -19.69
CA ARG A 434 8.11 4.38 -19.38
C ARG A 434 9.50 3.81 -19.11
N GLU A 435 9.60 2.70 -18.37
CA GLU A 435 10.88 2.04 -18.11
C GLU A 435 11.51 1.53 -19.42
N VAL A 436 10.73 0.87 -20.27
CA VAL A 436 11.21 0.40 -21.58
C VAL A 436 11.68 1.58 -22.48
N ASP A 437 10.99 2.72 -22.40
CA ASP A 437 11.35 3.91 -23.15
C ASP A 437 12.65 4.57 -22.67
N GLN A 438 12.96 4.48 -21.37
CA GLN A 438 14.24 4.93 -20.83
C GLN A 438 15.43 4.12 -21.36
N ASP A 439 15.20 2.85 -21.70
CA ASP A 439 16.21 1.96 -22.29
C ASP A 439 16.29 2.07 -23.83
N ARG A 440 15.51 2.95 -24.47
CA ARG A 440 15.55 3.13 -25.92
C ARG A 440 16.96 3.43 -26.41
N GLY A 441 17.42 2.61 -27.36
CA GLY A 441 18.75 2.75 -27.95
C GLY A 441 19.86 1.96 -27.27
N ARG A 442 19.60 1.34 -26.12
CA ARG A 442 20.56 0.42 -25.48
C ARG A 442 20.32 -1.02 -25.96
N PRO A 443 21.36 -1.73 -26.42
CA PRO A 443 21.24 -3.12 -26.80
C PRO A 443 21.07 -4.00 -25.55
N THR A 444 19.86 -4.51 -25.33
CA THR A 444 19.57 -5.49 -24.27
C THR A 444 19.24 -6.84 -24.89
N ALA A 445 19.54 -7.94 -24.18
CA ALA A 445 19.19 -9.29 -24.64
C ALA A 445 17.66 -9.44 -24.79
N TRP A 446 16.89 -8.79 -23.91
CA TRP A 446 15.44 -8.75 -23.99
C TRP A 446 14.93 -7.95 -25.19
N GLY A 447 15.52 -6.78 -25.46
CA GLY A 447 15.21 -5.97 -26.63
C GLY A 447 15.49 -6.70 -27.93
N ALA A 448 16.60 -7.47 -28.01
CA ALA A 448 16.92 -8.31 -29.15
C ALA A 448 15.88 -9.43 -29.33
N ALA A 449 15.47 -10.10 -28.24
CA ALA A 449 14.45 -11.13 -28.27
C ALA A 449 13.08 -10.59 -28.74
N MET A 450 12.67 -9.40 -28.25
CA MET A 450 11.43 -8.75 -28.67
C MET A 450 11.45 -8.29 -30.12
N LYS A 451 12.58 -7.78 -30.62
CA LYS A 451 12.76 -7.46 -32.06
C LYS A 451 12.64 -8.73 -32.93
N ALA A 452 13.24 -9.83 -32.49
CA ALA A 452 13.14 -11.11 -33.19
C ALA A 452 11.69 -11.63 -33.19
N ALA A 453 10.99 -11.57 -32.06
CA ALA A 453 9.58 -11.92 -31.97
C ALA A 453 8.71 -11.06 -32.89
N SER A 454 8.90 -9.74 -32.86
CA SER A 454 8.20 -8.80 -33.75
C SER A 454 8.45 -9.12 -35.22
N PHE A 455 9.69 -9.44 -35.61
CA PHE A 455 10.02 -9.83 -36.98
C PHE A 455 9.31 -11.12 -37.38
N VAL A 456 9.29 -12.13 -36.52
CA VAL A 456 8.61 -13.40 -36.78
C VAL A 456 7.10 -13.20 -36.92
N MET A 457 6.51 -12.39 -36.06
CA MET A 457 5.06 -12.18 -36.01
C MET A 457 4.57 -11.15 -37.04
N SER A 458 5.44 -10.46 -37.75
CA SER A 458 5.08 -9.36 -38.66
C SER A 458 4.39 -9.80 -39.96
N THR A 459 4.54 -11.05 -40.36
CA THR A 459 3.86 -11.60 -41.54
C THR A 459 3.36 -13.02 -41.32
N PRO A 460 2.21 -13.42 -41.94
CA PRO A 460 1.68 -14.78 -41.83
C PRO A 460 2.69 -15.87 -42.17
N GLY A 461 3.40 -15.73 -43.28
CA GLY A 461 4.36 -16.75 -43.74
C GLY A 461 5.55 -16.95 -42.77
N ARG A 462 6.07 -15.87 -42.15
CA ARG A 462 7.12 -15.99 -41.13
C ARG A 462 6.61 -16.68 -39.87
N PHE A 463 5.39 -16.35 -39.49
CA PHE A 463 4.76 -16.98 -38.33
C PHE A 463 4.52 -18.47 -38.57
N GLU A 464 3.99 -18.87 -39.71
CA GLU A 464 3.82 -20.29 -40.09
C GLU A 464 5.15 -21.06 -40.13
N LEU A 465 6.21 -20.43 -40.66
CA LEU A 465 7.54 -21.03 -40.65
C LEU A 465 8.03 -21.25 -39.21
N ALA A 466 7.79 -20.30 -38.32
CA ALA A 466 8.16 -20.41 -36.93
C ALA A 466 7.32 -21.49 -36.20
N GLU A 467 6.02 -21.62 -36.49
CA GLU A 467 5.17 -22.69 -35.96
C GLU A 467 5.68 -24.07 -36.39
N LYS A 468 6.03 -24.23 -37.67
CA LYS A 468 6.61 -25.49 -38.20
C LYS A 468 7.97 -25.80 -37.56
N ALA A 469 8.85 -24.81 -37.44
CA ALA A 469 10.15 -24.96 -36.78
C ALA A 469 9.98 -25.28 -35.30
N GLY A 470 9.01 -24.65 -34.62
CA GLY A 470 8.66 -24.92 -33.21
C GLY A 470 8.23 -26.38 -32.98
N GLY A 471 7.70 -27.05 -34.00
CA GLY A 471 7.36 -28.49 -33.95
C GLY A 471 8.53 -29.42 -33.56
N VAL A 472 9.77 -29.00 -33.82
CA VAL A 472 10.98 -29.72 -33.39
C VAL A 472 11.09 -29.81 -31.89
N THR A 473 10.53 -28.84 -31.14
CA THR A 473 10.54 -28.85 -29.67
C THR A 473 9.80 -30.02 -29.04
N ARG A 474 8.98 -30.75 -29.79
CA ARG A 474 8.31 -31.98 -29.33
C ARG A 474 9.30 -33.06 -28.89
N VAL A 475 10.48 -33.10 -29.50
CA VAL A 475 11.55 -34.03 -29.11
C VAL A 475 12.03 -33.75 -27.68
N LEU A 476 12.02 -32.47 -27.25
CA LEU A 476 12.41 -32.07 -25.92
C LEU A 476 11.42 -32.51 -24.82
N GLY A 477 10.16 -32.76 -25.17
CA GLY A 477 9.13 -33.18 -24.21
C GLY A 477 9.09 -34.68 -23.96
N GLY A 478 9.83 -35.47 -24.72
CA GLY A 478 9.92 -36.92 -24.55
C GLY A 478 8.54 -37.59 -24.42
N ARG A 479 8.45 -38.63 -23.56
CA ARG A 479 7.19 -39.36 -23.30
C ARG A 479 6.21 -38.60 -22.42
N SER A 480 6.68 -37.57 -21.67
CA SER A 480 5.82 -36.80 -20.75
C SER A 480 4.92 -35.79 -21.49
N GLY A 481 5.24 -35.43 -22.71
CA GLY A 481 4.55 -34.37 -23.45
C GLY A 481 4.75 -32.97 -22.84
N ARG A 482 5.74 -32.82 -21.96
CA ARG A 482 6.05 -31.55 -21.25
C ARG A 482 7.54 -31.29 -21.27
N ILE A 483 7.89 -30.02 -21.36
CA ILE A 483 9.26 -29.53 -21.30
C ILE A 483 9.44 -28.90 -19.93
N SER A 484 10.19 -29.55 -19.04
CA SER A 484 10.42 -29.13 -17.66
C SER A 484 11.67 -28.27 -17.50
N SER A 485 12.55 -28.23 -18.50
CA SER A 485 13.79 -27.44 -18.45
C SER A 485 14.15 -26.90 -19.84
N LEU A 486 14.41 -25.60 -19.90
CA LEU A 486 14.92 -24.91 -21.07
C LEU A 486 16.19 -24.13 -20.71
N PRO A 487 17.11 -23.92 -21.64
CA PRO A 487 18.23 -23.00 -21.43
C PRO A 487 17.73 -21.54 -21.31
N TYR A 488 18.60 -20.66 -20.77
CA TYR A 488 18.29 -19.23 -20.70
C TYR A 488 18.03 -18.65 -22.11
N PRO A 489 17.00 -17.82 -22.32
CA PRO A 489 16.07 -17.25 -21.32
C PRO A 489 14.84 -18.11 -20.98
N GLY A 490 14.61 -19.23 -21.65
CA GLY A 490 13.48 -20.12 -21.44
C GLY A 490 13.44 -20.76 -20.05
N SER A 491 14.60 -20.89 -19.38
CA SER A 491 14.70 -21.39 -18.00
C SER A 491 13.93 -20.52 -17.00
N LYS A 492 13.73 -19.23 -17.27
CA LYS A 492 12.89 -18.36 -16.43
C LYS A 492 11.42 -18.77 -16.44
N TRP A 493 10.95 -19.39 -17.51
CA TRP A 493 9.62 -19.98 -17.59
C TRP A 493 9.58 -21.36 -16.93
N THR A 494 10.49 -22.24 -17.30
CA THR A 494 10.50 -23.62 -16.81
C THR A 494 10.96 -23.74 -15.34
N GLY A 495 11.53 -22.70 -14.74
CA GLY A 495 11.87 -22.66 -13.32
C GLY A 495 10.67 -22.69 -12.37
N SER A 496 9.46 -22.37 -12.85
CA SER A 496 8.23 -22.33 -12.04
C SER A 496 7.06 -23.13 -12.63
N ARG A 497 7.16 -23.58 -13.88
CA ARG A 497 6.09 -24.30 -14.58
C ARG A 497 6.65 -25.10 -15.76
N ASP A 498 5.96 -26.17 -16.13
CA ASP A 498 6.26 -26.90 -17.34
C ASP A 498 5.67 -26.19 -18.59
N LEU A 499 6.35 -26.34 -19.71
CA LEU A 499 5.83 -25.91 -21.01
C LEU A 499 5.24 -27.14 -21.73
N PRO A 500 3.96 -27.15 -22.15
CA PRO A 500 3.44 -28.22 -22.97
C PRO A 500 4.13 -28.24 -24.33
N VAL A 501 4.38 -29.44 -24.88
CA VAL A 501 4.88 -29.56 -26.25
C VAL A 501 3.86 -29.02 -27.24
N LEU A 502 4.35 -28.42 -28.31
CA LEU A 502 3.46 -27.94 -29.37
C LEU A 502 2.63 -29.07 -29.98
N PRO A 503 1.37 -28.87 -30.32
CA PRO A 503 0.52 -29.85 -30.95
C PRO A 503 1.10 -30.30 -32.32
N LYS A 504 0.70 -31.47 -32.83
CA LYS A 504 1.19 -31.98 -34.13
C LYS A 504 0.73 -31.12 -35.30
N GLN A 505 -0.45 -30.57 -35.19
CA GLN A 505 -1.06 -29.66 -36.15
C GLN A 505 -1.17 -28.28 -35.53
N SER A 506 -0.78 -27.24 -36.25
CA SER A 506 -0.98 -25.85 -35.79
C SER A 506 -2.48 -25.50 -35.84
N PHE A 507 -2.89 -24.49 -35.06
CA PHE A 507 -4.27 -24.00 -35.12
C PHE A 507 -4.65 -23.56 -36.54
N ARG A 508 -3.74 -22.96 -37.29
CA ARG A 508 -3.98 -22.51 -38.67
C ARG A 508 -4.19 -23.69 -39.64
N GLU A 509 -3.37 -24.72 -39.49
CA GLU A 509 -3.55 -25.96 -40.30
C GLU A 509 -4.86 -26.63 -39.93
N TRP A 510 -5.19 -26.77 -38.67
CA TRP A 510 -6.46 -27.31 -38.22
C TRP A 510 -7.64 -26.48 -38.75
N TRP A 511 -7.56 -25.16 -38.62
CA TRP A 511 -8.62 -24.25 -39.12
C TRP A 511 -8.83 -24.40 -40.63
N ALA A 512 -7.76 -24.48 -41.39
CA ALA A 512 -7.85 -24.61 -42.85
C ALA A 512 -8.42 -25.98 -43.31
N THR A 513 -8.18 -27.04 -42.53
CA THR A 513 -8.61 -28.40 -42.90
C THR A 513 -9.95 -28.79 -42.32
N ASP A 514 -10.15 -28.60 -41.03
CA ASP A 514 -11.33 -29.07 -40.32
C ASP A 514 -12.47 -28.05 -40.29
N HIS A 515 -12.13 -26.76 -40.20
CA HIS A 515 -13.14 -25.69 -40.12
C HIS A 515 -13.68 -25.29 -41.50
N ALA A 516 -12.89 -25.43 -42.56
CA ALA A 516 -13.36 -25.22 -43.93
C ALA A 516 -14.38 -26.28 -44.42
N ALA A 517 -14.44 -27.42 -43.73
CA ALA A 517 -15.43 -28.48 -43.98
C ALA A 517 -16.77 -28.25 -43.25
N HIS A 518 -16.83 -27.29 -42.31
CA HIS A 518 -18.08 -26.90 -41.65
C HIS A 518 -18.59 -25.64 -42.33
N GLU A 519 -19.75 -25.70 -42.95
CA GLU A 519 -20.43 -24.49 -43.45
C GLU A 519 -20.50 -23.42 -42.36
N PRO A 520 -20.29 -22.15 -42.74
CA PRO A 520 -20.45 -21.09 -41.77
C PRO A 520 -21.87 -21.15 -41.20
N VAL A 521 -21.99 -21.37 -39.90
CA VAL A 521 -23.26 -21.13 -39.21
C VAL A 521 -23.59 -19.66 -39.49
N THR A 522 -24.48 -19.45 -40.43
CA THR A 522 -25.08 -18.11 -40.62
C THR A 522 -25.63 -17.71 -39.27
N PRO A 523 -25.21 -16.59 -38.70
CA PRO A 523 -25.84 -16.11 -37.47
C PRO A 523 -27.34 -16.01 -37.75
N GLU A 524 -28.14 -16.80 -37.04
CA GLU A 524 -29.58 -16.66 -37.06
C GLU A 524 -29.88 -15.17 -36.84
N ALA A 525 -30.52 -14.52 -37.79
CA ALA A 525 -30.89 -13.13 -37.67
C ALA A 525 -31.60 -12.97 -36.32
N PRO A 526 -31.27 -11.99 -35.50
CA PRO A 526 -31.93 -11.79 -34.22
C PRO A 526 -33.43 -11.81 -34.47
N ALA A 527 -34.14 -12.69 -33.76
CA ALA A 527 -35.58 -12.83 -33.85
C ALA A 527 -36.20 -11.43 -33.75
N SER A 528 -37.01 -11.09 -34.74
CA SER A 528 -37.71 -9.79 -34.74
C SER A 528 -38.43 -9.62 -33.41
N PRO A 529 -38.33 -8.47 -32.76
CA PRO A 529 -39.05 -8.21 -31.53
C PRO A 529 -40.54 -8.52 -31.73
N PRO A 530 -41.20 -9.16 -30.74
CA PRO A 530 -42.63 -9.44 -30.86
C PRO A 530 -43.37 -8.16 -31.13
N SER A 531 -44.29 -8.23 -32.12
CA SER A 531 -45.20 -7.11 -32.44
C SER A 531 -45.90 -6.64 -31.17
N PRO A 532 -46.08 -5.34 -30.96
CA PRO A 532 -46.78 -4.85 -29.79
C PRO A 532 -48.17 -5.48 -29.72
N ALA A 533 -48.48 -6.15 -28.62
CA ALA A 533 -49.79 -6.72 -28.38
C ALA A 533 -50.83 -5.63 -28.40
N ASP A 534 -51.95 -5.89 -29.07
CA ASP A 534 -53.13 -5.01 -29.09
C ASP A 534 -53.52 -4.64 -27.64
N PRO A 535 -53.98 -3.42 -27.41
CA PRO A 535 -54.38 -2.99 -26.05
C PRO A 535 -55.61 -3.79 -25.62
N ALA A 536 -55.52 -4.35 -24.41
CA ALA A 536 -56.66 -5.03 -23.78
C ALA A 536 -57.88 -4.10 -23.66
N PRO A 537 -59.11 -4.64 -23.83
CA PRO A 537 -60.32 -3.88 -23.69
C PRO A 537 -60.51 -3.38 -22.24
N PRO A 538 -61.14 -2.22 -22.03
CA PRO A 538 -61.30 -1.63 -20.69
C PRO A 538 -62.17 -2.52 -19.81
N ALA A 539 -61.68 -2.76 -18.59
CA ALA A 539 -62.42 -3.49 -17.55
C ALA A 539 -63.70 -2.71 -17.15
N SER A 540 -64.82 -3.39 -17.23
CA SER A 540 -66.13 -2.89 -16.75
C SER A 540 -66.08 -2.66 -15.24
N SER A 541 -66.49 -1.47 -14.83
CA SER A 541 -66.74 -1.10 -13.45
C SER A 541 -68.02 -1.81 -12.97
N ASP A 542 -67.89 -2.75 -12.05
CA ASP A 542 -69.01 -3.16 -11.18
C ASP A 542 -68.73 -2.71 -9.74
N THR A 543 -69.47 -1.72 -9.37
CA THR A 543 -69.69 -1.28 -8.00
C THR A 543 -70.73 -2.17 -7.35
N THR A 544 -70.37 -2.94 -6.33
CA THR A 544 -71.27 -3.25 -5.21
C THR A 544 -70.43 -3.48 -3.95
N GLY A 545 -70.68 -2.70 -2.98
CA GLY A 545 -70.56 -2.66 -1.63
C GLY A 545 -70.89 -3.94 -0.86
N ASP A 546 -70.22 -4.19 0.22
CA ASP A 546 -70.87 -4.17 1.54
C ASP A 546 -69.85 -4.35 2.68
N ALA A 547 -70.25 -3.80 3.76
CA ALA A 547 -69.58 -3.69 5.02
C ALA A 547 -69.25 -5.04 5.70
N ARG A 548 -68.08 -5.13 6.37
CA ARG A 548 -67.97 -5.37 7.82
C ARG A 548 -66.53 -5.23 8.27
#